data_59ef50f996c21fa014f103b08a7ad3dc
#
_entry.id   59ef50f996c21fa014f103b08a7ad3dc
#
_cell.length_a   1.000
_cell.length_b   1.000
_cell.length_c   1.000
_cell.angle_alpha   90.00
_cell.angle_beta   90.00
_cell.angle_gamma   90.00
#
_symmetry.space_group_name_H-M   'P 1'
#
loop_
_entity.id
_entity.type
_entity.pdbx_description
1 polymer ?
#
loop_
_entity_poly.entity_id
_entity_poly.type
_entity_poly.pdbx_seq_one_letter_code
_entity_poly.pdbx_strand_id
1 'polypeptide(L)'
;MEMMSYPFMVRAFLVGSLVALCSALLGVSLVLKRYSMIGDGLSHVGFGALAIAAALNMAPLAVAIPVVVVAAVLLLRISGSSKIKGDAAIALISTGALAIGIMVISMTTGMNTDVYNYMFGSILAMSGEDVQFSILLSVAVLILYLFFYNKIFAITFDETFARATGVRANLYNTLIAVLTAVTIVLGMRMMGALLISSLIIFPSHPLPCHHPGICNHRGWSVP
;
A
#
# COMPACT_ATOMS: atom_id res chain seq x y z
N MET A 1 -8.48 -3.21 32.07
CA MET A 1 -7.19 -2.56 31.75
C MET A 1 -6.00 -3.50 31.70
N GLU A 2 -6.17 -4.78 31.94
CA GLU A 2 -5.09 -5.79 31.94
C GLU A 2 -4.58 -6.19 30.53
N MET A 3 -5.38 -5.96 29.49
CA MET A 3 -4.99 -6.34 28.11
C MET A 3 -3.76 -5.58 27.57
N MET A 4 -3.49 -4.37 28.03
CA MET A 4 -2.29 -3.59 27.65
C MET A 4 -1.03 -4.03 28.40
N SER A 5 -1.11 -4.96 29.33
CA SER A 5 0.04 -5.48 30.07
C SER A 5 0.87 -6.49 29.26
N TYR A 6 0.32 -6.98 28.15
CA TYR A 6 1.03 -7.95 27.31
C TYR A 6 1.93 -7.25 26.29
N PRO A 7 3.25 -7.55 26.26
CA PRO A 7 4.21 -6.89 25.36
C PRO A 7 3.84 -7.01 23.88
N PHE A 8 3.21 -8.10 23.46
CA PHE A 8 2.79 -8.30 22.07
C PHE A 8 1.65 -7.35 21.67
N MET A 9 0.73 -7.05 22.59
CA MET A 9 -0.40 -6.15 22.33
C MET A 9 0.09 -4.71 22.12
N VAL A 10 1.03 -4.25 22.94
CA VAL A 10 1.63 -2.92 22.81
C VAL A 10 2.38 -2.80 21.47
N ARG A 11 3.16 -3.81 21.10
CA ARG A 11 3.86 -3.84 19.80
C ARG A 11 2.89 -3.80 18.63
N ALA A 12 1.84 -4.63 18.68
CA ALA A 12 0.80 -4.67 17.65
C ALA A 12 0.08 -3.32 17.50
N PHE A 13 -0.27 -2.69 18.61
CA PHE A 13 -0.93 -1.37 18.61
C PHE A 13 -0.01 -0.28 18.04
N LEU A 14 1.26 -0.24 18.43
CA LEU A 14 2.23 0.73 17.93
C LEU A 14 2.45 0.59 16.42
N VAL A 15 2.77 -0.61 15.95
CA VAL A 15 3.02 -0.81 14.50
C VAL A 15 1.74 -0.61 13.71
N GLY A 16 0.60 -1.13 14.19
CA GLY A 16 -0.69 -0.96 13.53
C GLY A 16 -1.10 0.50 13.40
N SER A 17 -0.93 1.32 14.44
CA SER A 17 -1.24 2.75 14.39
C SER A 17 -0.30 3.52 13.44
N LEU A 18 1.00 3.19 13.42
CA LEU A 18 1.96 3.79 12.50
C LEU A 18 1.63 3.45 11.04
N VAL A 19 1.38 2.17 10.75
CA VAL A 19 1.02 1.72 9.40
C VAL A 19 -0.32 2.34 8.95
N ALA A 20 -1.31 2.41 9.84
CA ALA A 20 -2.60 3.05 9.55
C ALA A 20 -2.43 4.53 9.20
N LEU A 21 -1.59 5.25 9.94
CA LEU A 21 -1.30 6.67 9.70
C LEU A 21 -0.55 6.87 8.37
N CYS A 22 0.45 6.03 8.06
CA CYS A 22 1.12 6.03 6.76
C CYS A 22 0.13 5.77 5.61
N SER A 23 -0.73 4.75 5.77
CA SER A 23 -1.72 4.37 4.75
C SER A 23 -2.74 5.48 4.52
N ALA A 24 -3.20 6.15 5.58
CA ALA A 24 -4.15 7.25 5.47
C ALA A 24 -3.57 8.44 4.71
N LEU A 25 -2.33 8.84 5.03
CA LEU A 25 -1.67 9.97 4.37
C LEU A 25 -1.37 9.68 2.90
N LEU A 26 -0.82 8.51 2.61
CA LEU A 26 -0.49 8.09 1.24
C LEU A 26 -1.76 7.79 0.43
N GLY A 27 -2.77 7.20 1.06
CA GLY A 27 -4.04 6.86 0.43
C GLY A 27 -4.76 8.08 -0.11
N VAL A 28 -4.83 9.17 0.65
CA VAL A 28 -5.40 10.45 0.17
C VAL A 28 -4.67 10.92 -1.08
N SER A 29 -3.33 10.90 -1.08
CA SER A 29 -2.54 11.32 -2.24
C SER A 29 -2.77 10.44 -3.47
N LEU A 30 -2.89 9.12 -3.29
CA LEU A 30 -3.14 8.17 -4.38
C LEU A 30 -4.53 8.31 -5.00
N VAL A 31 -5.55 8.45 -4.16
CA VAL A 31 -6.94 8.55 -4.64
C VAL A 31 -7.18 9.87 -5.36
N LEU A 32 -6.65 10.98 -4.84
CA LEU A 32 -6.73 12.28 -5.53
C LEU A 32 -6.04 12.25 -6.91
N LYS A 33 -4.99 11.44 -7.06
CA LYS A 33 -4.31 11.19 -8.35
C LYS A 33 -5.01 10.16 -9.25
N ARG A 34 -6.13 9.60 -8.83
CA ARG A 34 -6.86 8.53 -9.52
C ARG A 34 -6.03 7.23 -9.67
N TYR A 35 -5.14 6.98 -8.73
CA TYR A 35 -4.31 5.76 -8.67
C TYR A 35 -4.78 4.79 -7.58
N SER A 36 -6.07 4.82 -7.23
CA SER A 36 -6.64 4.00 -6.15
C SER A 36 -6.40 2.50 -6.34
N MET A 37 -6.46 2.01 -7.58
CA MET A 37 -6.24 0.60 -7.91
C MET A 37 -4.78 0.14 -7.74
N ILE A 38 -3.81 1.07 -7.69
CA ILE A 38 -2.39 0.71 -7.49
C ILE A 38 -2.18 0.06 -6.11
N GLY A 39 -2.89 0.52 -5.09
CA GLY A 39 -2.80 -0.06 -3.73
C GLY A 39 -3.18 -1.53 -3.71
N ASP A 40 -4.29 -1.87 -4.34
CA ASP A 40 -4.75 -3.25 -4.47
C ASP A 40 -3.79 -4.10 -5.32
N GLY A 41 -3.39 -3.57 -6.49
CA GLY A 41 -2.43 -4.25 -7.36
C GLY A 41 -1.11 -4.57 -6.67
N LEU A 42 -0.57 -3.63 -5.89
CA LEU A 42 0.67 -3.82 -5.14
C LEU A 42 0.54 -4.83 -4.00
N SER A 43 -0.64 -4.93 -3.36
CA SER A 43 -0.86 -5.93 -2.32
C SER A 43 -0.82 -7.36 -2.88
N HIS A 44 -1.38 -7.58 -4.07
CA HIS A 44 -1.32 -8.87 -4.76
C HIS A 44 0.09 -9.21 -5.26
N VAL A 45 0.84 -8.23 -5.77
CA VAL A 45 2.27 -8.42 -6.09
C VAL A 45 3.07 -8.73 -4.84
N GLY A 46 2.79 -8.06 -3.74
CA GLY A 46 3.40 -8.31 -2.44
C GLY A 46 3.14 -9.73 -1.93
N PHE A 47 1.90 -10.20 -2.07
CA PHE A 47 1.55 -11.59 -1.76
C PHE A 47 2.37 -12.58 -2.58
N GLY A 48 2.46 -12.39 -3.90
CA GLY A 48 3.28 -13.22 -4.77
C GLY A 48 4.76 -13.22 -4.38
N ALA A 49 5.32 -12.05 -4.05
CA ALA A 49 6.69 -11.90 -3.61
C ALA A 49 6.97 -12.60 -2.27
N LEU A 50 6.04 -12.48 -1.31
CA LEU A 50 6.13 -13.18 -0.01
C LEU A 50 6.04 -14.70 -0.18
N ALA A 51 5.15 -15.19 -1.06
CA ALA A 51 5.01 -16.59 -1.38
C ALA A 51 6.31 -17.19 -1.94
N ILE A 52 6.93 -16.47 -2.87
CA ILE A 52 8.22 -16.89 -3.45
C ILE A 52 9.33 -16.86 -2.40
N ALA A 53 9.40 -15.82 -1.57
CA ALA A 53 10.40 -15.71 -0.51
C ALA A 53 10.28 -16.86 0.50
N ALA A 54 9.06 -17.20 0.90
CA ALA A 54 8.79 -18.32 1.80
C ALA A 54 9.17 -19.66 1.17
N ALA A 55 8.84 -19.89 -0.10
CA ALA A 55 9.22 -21.11 -0.82
C ALA A 55 10.75 -21.29 -0.93
N LEU A 56 11.49 -20.19 -1.02
CA LEU A 56 12.97 -20.19 -1.06
C LEU A 56 13.62 -20.15 0.33
N ASN A 57 12.84 -20.17 1.42
CA ASN A 57 13.31 -20.02 2.80
C ASN A 57 14.17 -18.76 3.02
N MET A 58 13.84 -17.67 2.31
CA MET A 58 14.51 -16.37 2.46
C MET A 58 13.72 -15.47 3.41
N ALA A 59 14.37 -14.44 3.96
CA ALA A 59 13.70 -13.45 4.81
C ALA A 59 12.57 -12.75 4.02
N PRO A 60 11.29 -12.92 4.39
CA PRO A 60 10.16 -12.51 3.56
C PRO A 60 10.14 -11.01 3.24
N LEU A 61 10.44 -10.16 4.23
CA LEU A 61 10.46 -8.71 4.04
C LEU A 61 11.60 -8.23 3.14
N ALA A 62 12.77 -8.87 3.24
CA ALA A 62 13.94 -8.49 2.45
C ALA A 62 13.74 -8.74 0.95
N VAL A 63 12.93 -9.74 0.59
CA VAL A 63 12.60 -10.04 -0.81
C VAL A 63 11.37 -9.24 -1.27
N ALA A 64 10.33 -9.17 -0.44
CA ALA A 64 9.08 -8.52 -0.82
C ALA A 64 9.24 -7.02 -1.08
N ILE A 65 9.99 -6.29 -0.25
CA ILE A 65 10.16 -4.85 -0.38
C ILE A 65 10.75 -4.46 -1.75
N PRO A 66 11.91 -4.96 -2.19
CA PRO A 66 12.47 -4.58 -3.48
C PRO A 66 11.59 -5.00 -4.66
N VAL A 67 10.96 -6.17 -4.60
CA VAL A 67 10.06 -6.64 -5.67
C VAL A 67 8.85 -5.72 -5.81
N VAL A 68 8.19 -5.38 -4.71
CA VAL A 68 7.01 -4.51 -4.73
C VAL A 68 7.37 -3.07 -5.10
N VAL A 69 8.54 -2.58 -4.69
CA VAL A 69 9.04 -1.26 -5.11
C VAL A 69 9.28 -1.20 -6.61
N VAL A 70 9.92 -2.22 -7.19
CA VAL A 70 10.11 -2.31 -8.64
C VAL A 70 8.77 -2.37 -9.36
N ALA A 71 7.83 -3.19 -8.87
CA ALA A 71 6.49 -3.29 -9.43
C ALA A 71 5.73 -1.95 -9.35
N ALA A 72 5.84 -1.21 -8.24
CA ALA A 72 5.22 0.09 -8.08
C ALA A 72 5.71 1.11 -9.12
N VAL A 73 7.03 1.15 -9.35
CA VAL A 73 7.63 2.03 -10.36
C VAL A 73 7.20 1.61 -11.77
N LEU A 74 7.15 0.31 -12.05
CA LEU A 74 6.67 -0.20 -13.35
C LEU A 74 5.20 0.13 -13.59
N LEU A 75 4.33 -0.14 -12.60
CA LEU A 75 2.90 0.17 -12.68
C LEU A 75 2.67 1.66 -12.91
N LEU A 76 3.39 2.52 -12.20
CA LEU A 76 3.29 3.96 -12.38
C LEU A 76 3.69 4.38 -13.81
N ARG A 77 4.77 3.82 -14.36
CA ARG A 77 5.23 4.12 -15.73
C ARG A 77 4.24 3.63 -16.77
N ILE A 78 3.71 2.42 -16.61
CA ILE A 78 2.72 1.84 -17.53
C ILE A 78 1.42 2.66 -17.48
N SER A 79 0.94 3.00 -16.30
CA SER A 79 -0.28 3.80 -16.13
C SER A 79 -0.17 5.20 -16.75
N GLY A 80 1.02 5.81 -16.76
CA GLY A 80 1.25 7.14 -17.33
C GLY A 80 1.54 7.19 -18.83
N SER A 81 1.92 6.07 -19.46
CA SER A 81 2.46 6.05 -20.83
C SER A 81 1.63 5.23 -21.83
N SER A 82 0.68 4.42 -21.40
CA SER A 82 0.14 3.39 -22.27
C SER A 82 -1.18 3.76 -22.96
N LYS A 83 -1.36 3.20 -24.15
CA LYS A 83 -2.62 3.13 -24.89
C LYS A 83 -3.65 2.25 -24.16
N ILE A 84 -3.23 1.50 -23.16
CA ILE A 84 -4.09 0.66 -22.31
C ILE A 84 -4.50 1.53 -21.11
N LYS A 85 -5.78 1.51 -20.75
CA LYS A 85 -6.26 2.18 -19.53
C LYS A 85 -5.48 1.65 -18.34
N GLY A 86 -4.89 2.54 -17.54
CA GLY A 86 -3.98 2.19 -16.44
C GLY A 86 -4.56 1.13 -15.50
N ASP A 87 -5.85 1.19 -15.19
CA ASP A 87 -6.54 0.23 -14.33
C ASP A 87 -6.56 -1.20 -14.90
N ALA A 88 -6.69 -1.35 -16.23
CA ALA A 88 -6.63 -2.67 -16.87
C ALA A 88 -5.23 -3.30 -16.78
N ALA A 89 -4.18 -2.50 -16.94
CA ALA A 89 -2.80 -2.97 -16.78
C ALA A 89 -2.51 -3.39 -15.33
N ILE A 90 -3.01 -2.60 -14.36
CA ILE A 90 -2.88 -2.92 -12.94
C ILE A 90 -3.60 -4.24 -12.63
N ALA A 91 -4.86 -4.40 -13.10
CA ALA A 91 -5.62 -5.60 -12.88
C ALA A 91 -4.93 -6.85 -13.46
N LEU A 92 -4.36 -6.76 -14.66
CA LEU A 92 -3.66 -7.88 -15.29
C LEU A 92 -2.41 -8.30 -14.50
N ILE A 93 -1.60 -7.33 -14.07
CA ILE A 93 -0.37 -7.58 -13.30
C ILE A 93 -0.72 -8.12 -11.91
N SER A 94 -1.74 -7.58 -11.25
CA SER A 94 -2.15 -8.00 -9.92
C SER A 94 -2.70 -9.42 -9.91
N THR A 95 -3.60 -9.76 -10.83
CA THR A 95 -4.15 -11.12 -10.93
C THR A 95 -3.09 -12.14 -11.34
N GLY A 96 -2.17 -11.76 -12.25
CA GLY A 96 -1.04 -12.59 -12.62
C GLY A 96 -0.10 -12.89 -11.43
N ALA A 97 0.24 -11.86 -10.67
CA ALA A 97 1.09 -12.01 -9.49
C ALA A 97 0.42 -12.87 -8.40
N LEU A 98 -0.87 -12.68 -8.17
CA LEU A 98 -1.66 -13.50 -7.25
C LEU A 98 -1.67 -14.97 -7.69
N ALA A 99 -1.93 -15.23 -8.97
CA ALA A 99 -1.95 -16.59 -9.53
C ALA A 99 -0.59 -17.30 -9.37
N ILE A 100 0.51 -16.60 -9.66
CA ILE A 100 1.87 -17.12 -9.47
C ILE A 100 2.12 -17.44 -7.99
N GLY A 101 1.73 -16.53 -7.08
CA GLY A 101 1.87 -16.74 -5.64
C GLY A 101 1.13 -17.98 -5.17
N ILE A 102 -0.13 -18.16 -5.57
CA ILE A 102 -0.92 -19.34 -5.21
C ILE A 102 -0.31 -20.61 -5.81
N MET A 103 0.16 -20.56 -7.06
CA MET A 103 0.81 -21.70 -7.71
C MET A 103 2.07 -22.15 -6.94
N VAL A 104 2.94 -21.20 -6.57
CA VAL A 104 4.17 -21.49 -5.82
C VAL A 104 3.84 -22.16 -4.47
N ILE A 105 2.86 -21.62 -3.75
CA ILE A 105 2.42 -22.18 -2.47
C ILE A 105 1.84 -23.58 -2.64
N SER A 106 1.02 -23.80 -3.68
CA SER A 106 0.42 -25.11 -3.97
C SER A 106 1.45 -26.19 -4.29
N MET A 107 2.60 -25.79 -4.86
CA MET A 107 3.71 -26.72 -5.16
C MET A 107 4.59 -26.99 -3.94
N THR A 108 4.49 -26.17 -2.90
CA THR A 108 5.33 -26.31 -1.70
C THR A 108 4.52 -26.94 -0.58
N THR A 109 4.90 -28.16 -0.19
CA THR A 109 4.19 -28.91 0.86
C THR A 109 4.30 -28.23 2.23
N GLY A 110 3.16 -28.03 2.90
CA GLY A 110 3.11 -27.51 4.29
C GLY A 110 2.86 -26.01 4.43
N MET A 111 2.75 -25.25 3.33
CA MET A 111 2.62 -23.77 3.38
C MET A 111 1.18 -23.25 3.41
N ASN A 112 0.16 -24.10 3.51
CA ASN A 112 -1.25 -23.67 3.50
C ASN A 112 -1.59 -22.65 4.62
N THR A 113 -0.93 -22.78 5.77
CA THR A 113 -1.14 -21.87 6.92
C THR A 113 -0.57 -20.48 6.64
N ASP A 114 0.53 -20.38 5.88
CA ASP A 114 1.18 -19.11 5.57
C ASP A 114 0.35 -18.27 4.60
N VAL A 115 -0.41 -18.91 3.68
CA VAL A 115 -1.32 -18.22 2.76
C VAL A 115 -2.36 -17.43 3.53
N TYR A 116 -3.01 -18.06 4.50
CA TYR A 116 -4.01 -17.40 5.34
C TYR A 116 -3.40 -16.23 6.11
N ASN A 117 -2.20 -16.42 6.67
CA ASN A 117 -1.50 -15.37 7.40
C ASN A 117 -1.15 -14.16 6.52
N TYR A 118 -0.79 -14.37 5.24
CA TYR A 118 -0.49 -13.27 4.33
C TYR A 118 -1.73 -12.57 3.76
N MET A 119 -2.84 -13.31 3.57
CA MET A 119 -4.09 -12.72 3.07
C MET A 119 -4.86 -11.96 4.14
N PHE A 120 -4.94 -12.55 5.34
CA PHE A 120 -5.75 -12.01 6.46
C PHE A 120 -4.91 -11.32 7.53
N GLY A 121 -3.60 -11.47 7.48
CA GLY A 121 -2.67 -10.95 8.46
C GLY A 121 -2.58 -11.81 9.73
N SER A 122 -1.44 -11.77 10.38
CA SER A 122 -1.26 -12.38 11.70
C SER A 122 -0.26 -11.58 12.51
N ILE A 123 -0.76 -10.82 13.46
CA ILE A 123 0.07 -10.04 14.39
C ILE A 123 0.95 -10.97 15.24
N LEU A 124 0.46 -12.18 15.53
CA LEU A 124 1.17 -13.18 16.33
C LEU A 124 2.30 -13.87 15.57
N ALA A 125 2.27 -13.87 14.24
CA ALA A 125 3.29 -14.49 13.41
C ALA A 125 4.54 -13.59 13.19
N MET A 126 4.55 -12.37 13.72
CA MET A 126 5.69 -11.47 13.58
C MET A 126 6.74 -11.74 14.66
N SER A 127 7.99 -11.89 14.22
CA SER A 127 9.13 -11.96 15.12
C SER A 127 9.40 -10.57 15.75
N GLY A 128 10.11 -10.54 16.88
CA GLY A 128 10.50 -9.27 17.51
C GLY A 128 11.38 -8.39 16.62
N GLU A 129 12.21 -9.01 15.78
CA GLU A 129 13.05 -8.32 14.79
C GLU A 129 12.21 -7.70 13.67
N ASP A 130 11.21 -8.42 13.16
CA ASP A 130 10.28 -7.90 12.15
C ASP A 130 9.51 -6.68 12.65
N VAL A 131 9.12 -6.68 13.94
CA VAL A 131 8.44 -5.54 14.58
C VAL A 131 9.34 -4.31 14.63
N GLN A 132 10.59 -4.46 15.07
CA GLN A 132 11.54 -3.34 15.13
C GLN A 132 11.82 -2.77 13.73
N PHE A 133 12.03 -3.65 12.75
CA PHE A 133 12.24 -3.27 11.36
C PHE A 133 11.03 -2.53 10.80
N SER A 134 9.82 -3.00 11.09
CA SER A 134 8.56 -2.37 10.66
C SER A 134 8.37 -0.99 11.28
N ILE A 135 8.69 -0.81 12.58
CA ILE A 135 8.62 0.51 13.23
C ILE A 135 9.61 1.47 12.57
N LEU A 136 10.87 1.06 12.42
CA LEU A 136 11.91 1.89 11.82
C LEU A 136 11.50 2.35 10.41
N LEU A 137 11.01 1.42 9.61
CA LEU A 137 10.64 1.70 8.23
C LEU A 137 9.37 2.56 8.13
N SER A 138 8.37 2.33 8.98
CA SER A 138 7.17 3.18 9.05
C SER A 138 7.49 4.61 9.47
N VAL A 139 8.36 4.78 10.46
CA VAL A 139 8.83 6.10 10.88
C VAL A 139 9.62 6.79 9.76
N ALA A 140 10.47 6.06 9.04
CA ALA A 140 11.19 6.61 7.89
C ALA A 140 10.23 7.07 6.78
N VAL A 141 9.19 6.28 6.47
CA VAL A 141 8.14 6.66 5.51
C VAL A 141 7.43 7.93 5.96
N LEU A 142 7.03 8.04 7.23
CA LEU A 142 6.38 9.23 7.77
C LEU A 142 7.28 10.47 7.68
N ILE A 143 8.53 10.35 8.09
CA ILE A 143 9.49 11.47 8.03
C ILE A 143 9.69 11.92 6.58
N LEU A 144 9.89 11.01 5.64
CA LEU A 144 10.03 11.33 4.23
C LEU A 144 8.77 11.97 3.65
N TYR A 145 7.60 11.45 4.00
CA TYR A 145 6.33 12.04 3.55
C TYR A 145 6.16 13.47 4.09
N LEU A 146 6.40 13.69 5.38
CA LEU A 146 6.28 15.02 6.01
C LEU A 146 7.32 16.00 5.46
N PHE A 147 8.56 15.55 5.22
CA PHE A 147 9.62 16.39 4.64
C PHE A 147 9.26 16.87 3.23
N PHE A 148 8.68 16.01 2.42
CA PHE A 148 8.27 16.34 1.05
C PHE A 148 6.79 16.74 0.94
N TYR A 149 6.08 16.90 2.06
CA TYR A 149 4.64 17.17 2.09
C TYR A 149 4.21 18.28 1.14
N ASN A 150 4.85 19.44 1.19
CA ASN A 150 4.50 20.59 0.34
C ASN A 150 4.62 20.28 -1.15
N LYS A 151 5.62 19.51 -1.55
CA LYS A 151 5.83 19.12 -2.95
C LYS A 151 4.86 18.02 -3.39
N ILE A 152 4.63 17.05 -2.52
CA ILE A 152 3.65 15.97 -2.75
C ILE A 152 2.25 16.58 -2.89
N PHE A 153 1.88 17.49 -1.98
CA PHE A 153 0.59 18.18 -2.01
C PHE A 153 0.39 18.96 -3.32
N ALA A 154 1.35 19.79 -3.71
CA ALA A 154 1.28 20.59 -4.94
C ALA A 154 1.08 19.68 -6.18
N ILE A 155 1.81 18.58 -6.29
CA ILE A 155 1.71 17.65 -7.42
C ILE A 155 0.41 16.83 -7.37
N THR A 156 -0.13 16.59 -6.19
CA THR A 156 -1.37 15.83 -6.02
C THR A 156 -2.59 16.62 -6.49
N PHE A 157 -2.62 17.93 -6.26
CA PHE A 157 -3.74 18.79 -6.66
C PHE A 157 -3.65 19.28 -8.10
N ASP A 158 -2.47 19.76 -8.53
CA ASP A 158 -2.27 20.24 -9.90
C ASP A 158 -0.84 19.94 -10.37
N GLU A 159 -0.72 18.84 -11.11
CA GLU A 159 0.56 18.41 -11.66
C GLU A 159 1.06 19.36 -12.75
N THR A 160 0.17 19.99 -13.55
CA THR A 160 0.53 20.93 -14.61
C THR A 160 1.11 22.21 -14.02
N PHE A 161 0.48 22.75 -13.01
CA PHE A 161 0.98 23.92 -12.29
C PHE A 161 2.31 23.63 -11.59
N ALA A 162 2.42 22.47 -10.91
CA ALA A 162 3.65 22.06 -10.24
C ALA A 162 4.82 21.92 -11.24
N ARG A 163 4.58 21.40 -12.44
CA ARG A 163 5.59 21.34 -13.52
C ARG A 163 5.98 22.74 -14.00
N ALA A 164 5.02 23.65 -14.16
CA ALA A 164 5.29 25.02 -14.59
C ALA A 164 6.14 25.80 -13.57
N THR A 165 6.01 25.48 -12.27
CA THR A 165 6.84 26.06 -11.19
C THR A 165 8.21 25.37 -11.02
N GLY A 166 8.60 24.46 -11.94
CA GLY A 166 9.90 23.81 -11.95
C GLY A 166 10.01 22.57 -11.04
N VAL A 167 8.91 22.07 -10.48
CA VAL A 167 8.90 20.85 -9.68
C VAL A 167 8.96 19.63 -10.60
N ARG A 168 9.89 18.71 -10.32
CA ARG A 168 10.06 17.47 -11.09
C ARG A 168 8.97 16.45 -10.73
N ALA A 169 7.76 16.59 -11.30
CA ALA A 169 6.59 15.78 -10.97
C ALA A 169 6.85 14.27 -11.05
N ASN A 170 7.58 13.80 -12.07
CA ASN A 170 7.90 12.38 -12.22
C ASN A 170 8.68 11.80 -11.04
N LEU A 171 9.60 12.57 -10.46
CA LEU A 171 10.39 12.12 -9.32
C LEU A 171 9.52 11.96 -8.07
N TYR A 172 8.65 12.92 -7.80
CA TYR A 172 7.75 12.85 -6.64
C TYR A 172 6.64 11.83 -6.82
N ASN A 173 6.16 11.62 -8.04
CA ASN A 173 5.23 10.52 -8.33
C ASN A 173 5.88 9.16 -8.04
N THR A 174 7.14 8.98 -8.45
CA THR A 174 7.91 7.77 -8.12
C THR A 174 8.13 7.64 -6.62
N LEU A 175 8.41 8.75 -5.92
CA LEU A 175 8.57 8.76 -4.47
C LEU A 175 7.27 8.29 -3.77
N ILE A 176 6.11 8.83 -4.14
CA ILE A 176 4.82 8.39 -3.61
C ILE A 176 4.61 6.89 -3.84
N ALA A 177 4.89 6.39 -5.06
CA ALA A 177 4.74 4.98 -5.38
C ALA A 177 5.66 4.09 -4.52
N VAL A 178 6.90 4.50 -4.31
CA VAL A 178 7.86 3.76 -3.46
C VAL A 178 7.42 3.75 -2.00
N LEU A 179 7.02 4.91 -1.45
CA LEU A 179 6.53 5.00 -0.07
C LEU A 179 5.28 4.14 0.12
N THR A 180 4.38 4.15 -0.86
CA THR A 180 3.17 3.31 -0.84
C THR A 180 3.52 1.82 -0.89
N ALA A 181 4.44 1.42 -1.76
CA ALA A 181 4.90 0.04 -1.88
C ALA A 181 5.44 -0.49 -0.54
N VAL A 182 6.29 0.29 0.12
CA VAL A 182 6.84 -0.05 1.43
C VAL A 182 5.73 -0.17 2.48
N THR A 183 4.82 0.80 2.53
CA THR A 183 3.70 0.79 3.49
C THR A 183 2.79 -0.42 3.29
N ILE A 184 2.52 -0.80 2.04
CA ILE A 184 1.69 -1.98 1.72
C ILE A 184 2.36 -3.26 2.20
N VAL A 185 3.65 -3.45 1.93
CA VAL A 185 4.37 -4.67 2.37
C VAL A 185 4.38 -4.79 3.88
N LEU A 186 4.59 -3.68 4.60
CA LEU A 186 4.55 -3.65 6.06
C LEU A 186 3.14 -3.95 6.60
N GLY A 187 2.13 -3.27 6.05
CA GLY A 187 0.74 -3.45 6.47
C GLY A 187 0.20 -4.83 6.16
N MET A 188 0.60 -5.42 5.04
CA MET A 188 0.17 -6.75 4.65
C MET A 188 0.62 -7.84 5.63
N ARG A 189 1.82 -7.74 6.17
CA ARG A 189 2.33 -8.68 7.19
C ARG A 189 1.49 -8.67 8.47
N MET A 190 0.98 -7.51 8.87
CA MET A 190 0.22 -7.34 10.10
C MET A 190 -1.27 -7.53 9.93
N MET A 191 -1.83 -6.86 8.94
CA MET A 191 -3.28 -6.72 8.74
C MET A 191 -3.80 -7.58 7.58
N GLY A 192 -2.90 -8.12 6.76
CA GLY A 192 -3.25 -8.86 5.55
C GLY A 192 -3.43 -7.98 4.31
N ALA A 193 -3.35 -8.63 3.15
CA ALA A 193 -3.46 -7.95 1.86
C ALA A 193 -4.83 -7.28 1.67
N LEU A 194 -5.91 -7.90 2.11
CA LEU A 194 -7.27 -7.39 1.96
C LEU A 194 -7.53 -6.14 2.79
N LEU A 195 -7.05 -6.12 4.04
CA LEU A 195 -7.31 -4.99 4.92
C LEU A 195 -6.47 -3.77 4.55
N ILE A 196 -5.20 -3.98 4.14
CA ILE A 196 -4.34 -2.85 3.76
C ILE A 196 -4.83 -2.15 2.49
N SER A 197 -5.35 -2.90 1.51
CA SER A 197 -5.96 -2.32 0.30
C SER A 197 -7.13 -1.41 0.64
N SER A 198 -8.03 -1.86 1.52
CA SER A 198 -9.17 -1.05 1.96
C SER A 198 -8.74 0.15 2.80
N LEU A 199 -7.72 0.00 3.65
CA LEU A 199 -7.22 1.06 4.52
C LEU A 199 -6.60 2.22 3.73
N ILE A 200 -6.01 1.95 2.56
CA ILE A 200 -5.46 2.98 1.67
C ILE A 200 -6.57 3.77 0.97
N ILE A 201 -7.67 3.11 0.59
CA ILE A 201 -8.75 3.73 -0.17
C ILE A 201 -9.74 4.46 0.74
N PHE A 202 -10.06 3.90 1.90
CA PHE A 202 -11.13 4.36 2.79
C PHE A 202 -10.97 5.81 3.29
N PRO A 203 -9.78 6.31 3.71
CA PRO A 203 -9.64 7.66 4.25
C PRO A 203 -9.98 8.78 3.25
N SER A 204 -9.96 8.48 1.96
CA SER A 204 -10.26 9.45 0.91
C SER A 204 -11.72 9.44 0.46
N HIS A 205 -12.54 8.56 1.03
CA HIS A 205 -13.97 8.55 0.72
C HIS A 205 -14.63 9.79 1.32
N PRO A 206 -15.33 10.63 0.51
CA PRO A 206 -16.04 11.77 1.05
C PRO A 206 -17.10 11.29 2.03
N LEU A 207 -17.03 11.82 3.25
CA LEU A 207 -18.11 11.61 4.22
C LEU A 207 -19.43 12.06 3.60
N PRO A 208 -20.52 11.28 3.71
CA PRO A 208 -21.82 11.71 3.23
C PRO A 208 -22.16 13.04 3.93
N CYS A 209 -22.35 14.10 3.13
CA CYS A 209 -22.73 15.39 3.65
C CYS A 209 -24.09 15.27 4.34
N HIS A 210 -24.10 15.30 5.66
CA HIS A 210 -25.32 15.25 6.46
C HIS A 210 -26.07 16.61 6.48
N HIS A 211 -25.50 17.65 5.84
CA HIS A 211 -26.14 18.97 5.73
C HIS A 211 -26.60 19.24 4.29
N PRO A 212 -27.94 19.32 4.04
CA PRO A 212 -28.49 19.55 2.70
C PRO A 212 -28.17 20.93 2.10
N GLY A 213 -27.56 21.84 2.88
CA GLY A 213 -27.26 23.19 2.42
C GLY A 213 -25.84 23.45 1.90
N ILE A 214 -24.91 22.53 2.07
CA ILE A 214 -23.47 22.74 1.73
C ILE A 214 -23.00 21.85 0.57
N CYS A 215 -23.72 20.79 0.27
CA CYS A 215 -23.45 19.94 -0.89
C CYS A 215 -24.10 20.51 -2.13
N ASN A 216 -23.38 21.36 -2.83
CA ASN A 216 -23.80 21.79 -4.15
C ASN A 216 -23.81 20.58 -5.09
N HIS A 217 -25.01 20.24 -5.53
CA HIS A 217 -25.32 19.23 -6.54
C HIS A 217 -24.48 19.42 -7.81
N ARG A 218 -23.28 18.86 -7.90
CA ARG A 218 -22.74 18.43 -9.20
C ARG A 218 -22.84 16.93 -9.25
N GLY A 219 -24.03 16.52 -9.64
CA GLY A 219 -24.43 15.40 -10.42
C GLY A 219 -23.57 14.15 -10.38
N TRP A 220 -23.91 13.23 -9.51
CA TRP A 220 -23.84 11.81 -9.85
C TRP A 220 -25.21 11.42 -10.39
N SER A 221 -25.47 11.78 -11.62
CA SER A 221 -26.45 11.06 -12.42
C SER A 221 -25.76 9.78 -12.90
N VAL A 222 -26.05 8.69 -12.22
CA VAL A 222 -25.82 7.34 -12.75
C VAL A 222 -26.84 7.17 -13.87
N PRO A 223 -26.44 6.76 -15.10
CA PRO A 223 -27.38 6.37 -16.14
C PRO A 223 -28.09 5.08 -15.78
#